data_a1be430c6358e83bad7dd2d71e5cf08d
#
_entry.id   a1be430c6358e83bad7dd2d71e5cf08d
#
_cell.length_a   1.000
_cell.length_b   1.000
_cell.length_c   1.000
_cell.angle_alpha   90.00
_cell.angle_beta   90.00
_cell.angle_gamma   90.00
#
_symmetry.space_group_name_H-M   'P 1'
#
loop_
_entity.id
_entity.type
_entity.pdbx_description
1 polymer ?
#
loop_
_entity_poly.entity_id
_entity_poly.type
_entity_poly.pdbx_seq_one_letter_code
_entity_poly.pdbx_strand_id
1 'polypeptide(L)'
;MLRGVFSTLLSCLAIALSVRLALAQDAAAASACGPPPQASAAVLGNVSKLLSTGKKIDGSAFNEHPAKQICKLPGGEIYFEVTTLNIDDDGSKAGSPENWEAHPVRKGKIDASHQDQTSYGGTLPAVAGKGDPISAFTVPYIVLPGVHSSWYRQQGLKIGDGAVVIKGNQRIVAVFADVGPDANIGEMSAKGHELFGFETFGPGLRARRDADGKPMRDPATGKLLTEPATVTVNHAQTGPFIVIVFPQSSAGKKFVSVEESLQPKIDPAFARLAGTGSQ
;
A
#
# COMPACT_ATOMS: atom_id res chain seq x y z
N MET A 1 51.04 37.81 -29.73
CA MET A 1 50.81 36.43 -29.19
C MET A 1 49.62 36.35 -28.21
N LEU A 2 48.61 37.22 -28.26
CA LEU A 2 47.45 37.20 -27.30
C LEU A 2 46.13 36.63 -27.89
N ARG A 3 46.04 36.42 -29.18
CA ARG A 3 44.76 35.96 -29.84
C ARG A 3 44.52 34.45 -29.75
N GLY A 4 45.53 33.63 -29.49
CA GLY A 4 45.38 32.17 -29.45
C GLY A 4 44.89 31.63 -28.13
N VAL A 5 45.07 32.31 -27.03
CA VAL A 5 44.75 31.84 -25.67
C VAL A 5 43.25 32.00 -25.35
N PHE A 6 42.62 33.02 -25.92
CA PHE A 6 41.19 33.28 -25.69
C PHE A 6 40.24 32.26 -26.41
N SER A 7 40.67 31.74 -27.57
CA SER A 7 39.85 30.80 -28.35
C SER A 7 39.78 29.41 -27.68
N THR A 8 40.85 28.97 -27.06
CA THR A 8 40.93 27.67 -26.37
C THR A 8 40.16 27.67 -25.04
N LEU A 9 40.14 28.77 -24.33
CA LEU A 9 39.38 28.87 -23.07
C LEU A 9 37.86 28.88 -23.29
N LEU A 10 37.40 29.54 -24.37
CA LEU A 10 35.95 29.53 -24.70
C LEU A 10 35.45 28.17 -25.14
N SER A 11 36.26 27.39 -25.87
CA SER A 11 35.92 26.02 -26.29
C SER A 11 35.84 25.05 -25.11
N CYS A 12 36.74 25.15 -24.14
CA CYS A 12 36.69 24.31 -22.94
C CYS A 12 35.48 24.65 -22.04
N LEU A 13 35.08 25.91 -21.97
CA LEU A 13 33.92 26.32 -21.16
C LEU A 13 32.60 25.83 -21.75
N ALA A 14 32.49 25.85 -23.09
CA ALA A 14 31.30 25.36 -23.79
C ALA A 14 31.14 23.83 -23.66
N ILE A 15 32.24 23.08 -23.71
CA ILE A 15 32.22 21.61 -23.55
C ILE A 15 31.87 21.26 -22.09
N ALA A 16 32.40 21.96 -21.10
CA ALA A 16 32.10 21.69 -19.70
C ALA A 16 30.62 22.01 -19.37
N LEU A 17 30.02 23.01 -19.99
CA LEU A 17 28.61 23.38 -19.79
C LEU A 17 27.67 22.37 -20.42
N SER A 18 27.99 21.88 -21.63
CA SER A 18 27.20 20.86 -22.34
C SER A 18 27.23 19.50 -21.64
N VAL A 19 28.39 19.07 -21.08
CA VAL A 19 28.50 17.85 -20.32
C VAL A 19 27.71 17.91 -19.02
N ARG A 20 27.71 19.06 -18.32
CA ARG A 20 26.90 19.24 -17.12
C ARG A 20 25.38 19.25 -17.40
N LEU A 21 24.98 19.81 -18.53
CA LEU A 21 23.56 19.81 -18.92
C LEU A 21 23.09 18.40 -19.29
N ALA A 22 23.89 17.62 -20.02
CA ALA A 22 23.58 16.23 -20.35
C ALA A 22 23.51 15.33 -19.10
N LEU A 23 24.48 15.47 -18.18
CA LEU A 23 24.45 14.71 -16.92
C LEU A 23 23.26 15.08 -16.02
N ALA A 24 22.81 16.35 -16.05
CA ALA A 24 21.63 16.78 -15.30
C ALA A 24 20.33 16.26 -15.94
N GLN A 25 20.25 16.16 -17.25
CA GLN A 25 19.13 15.59 -17.96
C GLN A 25 19.02 14.08 -17.75
N ASP A 26 20.11 13.35 -17.80
CA ASP A 26 20.14 11.91 -17.52
C ASP A 26 19.78 11.59 -16.06
N ALA A 27 20.25 12.40 -15.10
CA ALA A 27 19.86 12.25 -13.71
C ALA A 27 18.38 12.55 -13.46
N ALA A 28 17.80 13.54 -14.17
CA ALA A 28 16.38 13.83 -14.09
C ALA A 28 15.52 12.74 -14.75
N ALA A 29 15.97 12.17 -15.88
CA ALA A 29 15.29 11.05 -16.54
C ALA A 29 15.33 9.76 -15.71
N ALA A 30 16.45 9.50 -15.01
CA ALA A 30 16.58 8.35 -14.11
C ALA A 30 15.71 8.45 -12.84
N SER A 31 15.19 9.62 -12.51
CA SER A 31 14.32 9.85 -11.33
C SER A 31 12.83 9.86 -11.65
N ALA A 32 12.45 9.81 -12.93
CA ALA A 32 11.04 9.82 -13.33
C ALA A 32 10.38 8.45 -13.11
N CYS A 33 9.09 8.49 -12.81
CA CYS A 33 8.28 7.28 -12.70
C CYS A 33 7.93 6.71 -14.08
N GLY A 34 7.86 5.38 -14.17
CA GLY A 34 7.43 4.70 -15.39
C GLY A 34 5.92 4.84 -15.64
N PRO A 35 5.45 4.46 -16.84
CA PRO A 35 4.03 4.45 -17.15
C PRO A 35 3.29 3.39 -16.31
N PRO A 36 2.01 3.63 -16.00
CA PRO A 36 1.20 2.66 -15.27
C PRO A 36 0.85 1.46 -16.15
N PRO A 37 0.36 0.35 -15.55
CA PRO A 37 -0.16 -0.78 -16.30
C PRO A 37 -1.26 -0.38 -17.27
N GLN A 38 -1.16 -0.83 -18.53
CA GLN A 38 -2.11 -0.48 -19.60
C GLN A 38 -3.56 -0.85 -19.26
N ALA A 39 -3.77 -1.96 -18.56
CA ALA A 39 -5.10 -2.41 -18.14
C ALA A 39 -5.86 -1.38 -17.27
N SER A 40 -5.15 -0.49 -16.59
CA SER A 40 -5.74 0.53 -15.71
C SER A 40 -5.71 1.94 -16.33
N ALA A 41 -5.23 2.09 -17.55
CA ALA A 41 -5.04 3.41 -18.17
C ALA A 41 -6.33 4.24 -18.26
N ALA A 42 -7.46 3.60 -18.54
CA ALA A 42 -8.76 4.27 -18.64
C ALA A 42 -9.23 4.89 -17.31
N VAL A 43 -8.99 4.20 -16.20
CA VAL A 43 -9.33 4.69 -14.85
C VAL A 43 -8.38 5.78 -14.38
N LEU A 44 -7.10 5.65 -14.75
CA LEU A 44 -6.05 6.56 -14.29
C LEU A 44 -6.06 7.92 -15.01
N GLY A 45 -6.57 8.00 -16.24
CA GLY A 45 -6.63 9.27 -16.96
C GLY A 45 -5.28 10.04 -16.95
N ASN A 46 -5.28 11.25 -16.42
CA ASN A 46 -4.09 12.11 -16.35
C ASN A 46 -3.01 11.64 -15.37
N VAL A 47 -3.29 10.65 -14.51
CA VAL A 47 -2.28 10.10 -13.57
C VAL A 47 -1.05 9.62 -14.33
N SER A 48 -1.24 9.04 -15.51
CA SER A 48 -0.13 8.62 -16.38
C SER A 48 0.81 9.77 -16.75
N LYS A 49 0.26 10.97 -16.99
CA LYS A 49 1.04 12.18 -17.26
C LYS A 49 1.73 12.69 -15.99
N LEU A 50 1.06 12.62 -14.85
CA LEU A 50 1.64 13.04 -13.57
C LEU A 50 2.78 12.15 -13.12
N LEU A 51 2.76 10.86 -13.46
CA LEU A 51 3.86 9.94 -13.19
C LEU A 51 5.15 10.37 -13.89
N SER A 52 5.09 10.86 -15.13
CA SER A 52 6.29 11.33 -15.85
C SER A 52 6.98 12.52 -15.19
N THR A 53 6.26 13.27 -14.35
CA THR A 53 6.78 14.39 -13.56
C THR A 53 6.87 14.07 -12.06
N GLY A 54 6.46 12.87 -11.65
CA GLY A 54 6.53 12.38 -10.29
C GLY A 54 7.96 12.06 -9.86
N LYS A 55 8.19 12.12 -8.56
CA LYS A 55 9.48 11.75 -7.98
C LYS A 55 9.47 10.28 -7.57
N LYS A 56 10.37 9.49 -8.15
CA LYS A 56 10.56 8.10 -7.76
C LYS A 56 11.06 8.00 -6.32
N ILE A 57 10.46 7.08 -5.55
CA ILE A 57 10.85 6.74 -4.19
C ILE A 57 11.58 5.40 -4.24
N ASP A 58 12.69 5.29 -3.50
CA ASP A 58 13.41 4.04 -3.37
C ASP A 58 12.56 3.02 -2.59
N GLY A 59 12.30 1.89 -3.21
CA GLY A 59 11.55 0.75 -2.66
C GLY A 59 12.43 -0.47 -2.41
N SER A 60 13.75 -0.34 -2.47
CA SER A 60 14.70 -1.47 -2.33
C SER A 60 14.61 -2.18 -0.97
N ALA A 61 14.09 -1.51 0.07
CA ALA A 61 13.84 -2.11 1.37
C ALA A 61 12.68 -3.11 1.37
N PHE A 62 11.76 -3.04 0.39
CA PHE A 62 10.59 -3.92 0.28
C PHE A 62 10.95 -5.18 -0.49
N ASN A 63 11.71 -6.07 0.12
CA ASN A 63 12.29 -7.24 -0.54
C ASN A 63 11.47 -8.53 -0.40
N GLU A 64 10.53 -8.58 0.52
CA GLU A 64 9.61 -9.72 0.68
C GLU A 64 8.42 -9.63 -0.28
N HIS A 65 7.84 -8.42 -0.41
CA HIS A 65 6.79 -8.11 -1.36
C HIS A 65 7.12 -6.78 -2.06
N PRO A 66 7.98 -6.82 -3.10
CA PRO A 66 8.49 -5.61 -3.71
C PRO A 66 7.43 -4.89 -4.55
N ALA A 67 7.38 -3.57 -4.42
CA ALA A 67 6.69 -2.75 -5.39
C ALA A 67 7.48 -2.71 -6.71
N LYS A 68 6.75 -2.73 -7.83
CA LYS A 68 7.32 -2.51 -9.14
C LYS A 68 7.87 -1.09 -9.29
N GLN A 69 7.13 -0.12 -8.77
CA GLN A 69 7.55 1.27 -8.63
C GLN A 69 6.79 1.95 -7.50
N ILE A 70 7.43 2.96 -6.90
CA ILE A 70 6.82 3.84 -5.91
C ILE A 70 7.14 5.27 -6.31
N CYS A 71 6.12 6.15 -6.30
CA CYS A 71 6.23 7.50 -6.80
C CYS A 71 5.48 8.49 -5.91
N LYS A 72 6.08 9.64 -5.67
CA LYS A 72 5.38 10.81 -5.14
C LYS A 72 4.93 11.67 -6.30
N LEU A 73 3.62 11.84 -6.45
CA LEU A 73 3.03 12.68 -7.49
C LEU A 73 3.19 14.18 -7.13
N PRO A 74 3.06 15.09 -8.12
CA PRO A 74 3.24 16.53 -7.87
C PRO A 74 2.30 17.11 -6.80
N GLY A 75 1.11 16.55 -6.62
CA GLY A 75 0.16 16.93 -5.57
C GLY A 75 0.50 16.38 -4.18
N GLY A 76 1.51 15.53 -4.09
CA GLY A 76 1.95 14.90 -2.83
C GLY A 76 1.40 13.49 -2.62
N GLU A 77 0.49 13.02 -3.44
CA GLU A 77 -0.06 11.66 -3.38
C GLU A 77 1.06 10.63 -3.59
N ILE A 78 0.94 9.51 -2.90
CA ILE A 78 1.87 8.39 -3.05
C ILE A 78 1.22 7.32 -3.93
N TYR A 79 1.80 7.12 -5.09
CA TYR A 79 1.44 6.07 -6.04
C TYR A 79 2.40 4.90 -5.91
N PHE A 80 1.89 3.67 -5.89
CA PHE A 80 2.73 2.49 -6.06
C PHE A 80 2.01 1.37 -6.81
N GLU A 81 2.81 0.51 -7.44
CA GLU A 81 2.35 -0.69 -8.15
C GLU A 81 2.88 -1.92 -7.45
N VAL A 82 2.01 -2.91 -7.27
CA VAL A 82 2.39 -4.23 -6.78
C VAL A 82 1.88 -5.32 -7.71
N THR A 83 2.65 -6.40 -7.84
CA THR A 83 2.25 -7.56 -8.62
C THR A 83 1.34 -8.50 -7.86
N THR A 84 1.37 -8.39 -6.54
CA THR A 84 0.59 -9.21 -5.63
C THR A 84 0.00 -8.31 -4.55
N LEU A 85 -1.26 -8.54 -4.20
CA LEU A 85 -1.92 -7.89 -3.08
C LEU A 85 -2.21 -8.96 -2.03
N ASN A 86 -1.55 -8.86 -0.88
CA ASN A 86 -1.74 -9.80 0.21
C ASN A 86 -2.99 -9.46 1.00
N ILE A 87 -3.62 -10.48 1.59
CA ILE A 87 -4.75 -10.27 2.48
C ILE A 87 -4.23 -10.03 3.88
N ASP A 88 -4.67 -8.91 4.45
CA ASP A 88 -4.58 -8.62 5.86
C ASP A 88 -5.92 -8.96 6.53
N ASP A 89 -5.87 -9.77 7.58
CA ASP A 89 -7.02 -10.20 8.38
C ASP A 89 -7.00 -9.64 9.82
N ASP A 90 -6.17 -8.63 10.05
CA ASP A 90 -6.01 -7.98 11.35
C ASP A 90 -7.23 -7.14 11.77
N GLY A 91 -7.34 -6.91 13.05
CA GLY A 91 -8.36 -6.06 13.65
C GLY A 91 -9.50 -6.80 14.33
N SER A 92 -10.66 -6.14 14.44
CA SER A 92 -11.84 -6.72 15.07
C SER A 92 -12.34 -7.95 14.31
N LYS A 93 -12.81 -8.95 15.03
CA LYS A 93 -13.44 -10.15 14.47
C LYS A 93 -14.85 -9.93 13.92
N ALA A 94 -15.36 -8.71 13.99
CA ALA A 94 -16.68 -8.38 13.47
C ALA A 94 -16.77 -8.71 11.97
N GLY A 95 -17.77 -9.51 11.58
CA GLY A 95 -17.96 -9.94 10.20
C GLY A 95 -17.06 -11.08 9.72
N SER A 96 -16.22 -11.66 10.60
CA SER A 96 -15.43 -12.83 10.25
C SER A 96 -16.33 -14.01 9.88
N PRO A 97 -15.91 -14.90 8.94
CA PRO A 97 -16.66 -16.12 8.62
C PRO A 97 -16.84 -17.01 9.86
N GLU A 98 -17.97 -17.72 9.89
CA GLU A 98 -18.17 -18.77 10.91
C GLU A 98 -17.03 -19.79 10.85
N ASN A 99 -16.50 -20.15 12.04
CA ASN A 99 -15.32 -21.02 12.20
C ASN A 99 -14.00 -20.45 11.65
N TRP A 100 -13.95 -19.16 11.31
CA TRP A 100 -12.68 -18.49 11.08
C TRP A 100 -11.91 -18.39 12.42
N GLU A 101 -10.86 -19.17 12.53
CA GLU A 101 -9.89 -19.02 13.61
C GLU A 101 -8.84 -17.98 13.16
N ALA A 102 -9.18 -16.69 13.29
CA ALA A 102 -8.14 -15.69 13.39
C ALA A 102 -7.21 -16.13 14.53
N HIS A 103 -5.92 -16.03 14.34
CA HIS A 103 -4.87 -16.60 15.20
C HIS A 103 -5.25 -16.65 16.68
N PRO A 104 -5.12 -17.80 17.36
CA PRO A 104 -5.53 -17.94 18.76
C PRO A 104 -4.76 -16.92 19.58
N VAL A 105 -5.49 -16.05 20.27
CA VAL A 105 -4.93 -15.10 21.24
C VAL A 105 -4.05 -15.90 22.20
N ARG A 106 -2.76 -15.66 22.19
CA ARG A 106 -1.86 -16.28 23.15
C ARG A 106 -2.31 -15.86 24.53
N LYS A 107 -2.63 -16.86 25.39
CA LYS A 107 -3.10 -16.69 26.77
C LYS A 107 -2.64 -15.37 27.41
N GLY A 108 -3.48 -14.32 27.34
CA GLY A 108 -3.28 -13.04 28.01
C GLY A 108 -2.15 -12.14 27.51
N LYS A 109 -1.47 -12.46 26.40
CA LYS A 109 -0.55 -11.56 25.72
C LYS A 109 -1.02 -11.36 24.30
N ILE A 110 -1.37 -10.13 23.97
CA ILE A 110 -1.52 -9.69 22.57
C ILE A 110 -0.21 -10.06 21.87
N ASP A 111 -0.29 -10.85 20.80
CA ASP A 111 0.89 -11.17 20.01
C ASP A 111 1.52 -9.88 19.49
N ALA A 112 2.84 -9.81 19.45
CA ALA A 112 3.56 -8.68 18.87
C ALA A 112 3.26 -8.47 17.38
N SER A 113 2.66 -9.44 16.71
CA SER A 113 2.13 -9.33 15.35
C SER A 113 0.80 -8.59 15.26
N HIS A 114 0.18 -8.24 16.38
CA HIS A 114 -1.01 -7.35 16.46
C HIS A 114 -2.25 -7.81 15.68
N GLN A 115 -2.41 -9.09 15.47
CA GLN A 115 -3.44 -9.66 14.60
C GLN A 115 -4.88 -9.44 15.08
N ASP A 116 -5.08 -9.06 16.33
CA ASP A 116 -6.39 -8.66 16.86
C ASP A 116 -6.61 -7.14 16.84
N GLN A 117 -5.66 -6.36 16.29
CA GLN A 117 -5.73 -4.88 16.30
C GLN A 117 -5.06 -4.29 15.06
N THR A 118 -5.80 -3.47 14.33
CA THR A 118 -5.19 -2.54 13.39
C THR A 118 -4.58 -1.35 14.13
N SER A 119 -3.60 -0.71 13.53
CA SER A 119 -2.97 0.51 14.08
C SER A 119 -3.95 1.71 14.14
N TYR A 120 -5.08 1.63 13.45
CA TYR A 120 -6.13 2.65 13.47
C TYR A 120 -7.22 2.30 14.51
N GLY A 121 -7.16 2.96 15.65
CA GLY A 121 -8.22 2.91 16.65
C GLY A 121 -9.40 3.79 16.24
N GLY A 122 -10.17 3.35 15.24
CA GLY A 122 -11.39 4.01 14.80
C GLY A 122 -12.60 3.35 15.42
N THR A 123 -13.53 4.11 16.00
CA THR A 123 -14.80 3.57 16.49
C THR A 123 -15.73 3.39 15.32
N LEU A 124 -16.04 2.16 14.94
CA LEU A 124 -17.22 1.87 14.15
C LEU A 124 -18.44 1.98 15.05
N PRO A 125 -19.54 2.64 14.61
CA PRO A 125 -20.74 2.82 15.42
C PRO A 125 -21.37 1.52 15.89
N ALA A 126 -21.12 0.41 15.22
CA ALA A 126 -21.65 -0.91 15.54
C ALA A 126 -20.85 -1.66 16.62
N VAL A 127 -19.69 -1.18 17.00
CA VAL A 127 -18.80 -1.80 17.99
C VAL A 127 -18.60 -0.78 19.10
N ALA A 128 -19.46 -0.88 20.12
CA ALA A 128 -19.50 0.08 21.22
C ALA A 128 -18.30 -0.08 22.16
N GLY A 129 -17.19 0.56 21.85
CA GLY A 129 -16.03 0.65 22.74
C GLY A 129 -15.08 1.75 22.27
N LYS A 130 -14.52 2.51 23.18
CA LYS A 130 -13.45 3.44 22.86
C LYS A 130 -12.23 2.64 22.39
N GLY A 131 -11.87 2.82 21.12
CA GLY A 131 -10.62 2.25 20.59
C GLY A 131 -10.74 0.86 19.99
N ASP A 132 -11.94 0.41 19.62
CA ASP A 132 -12.07 -0.83 18.87
C ASP A 132 -11.37 -0.71 17.51
N PRO A 133 -10.54 -1.68 17.15
CA PRO A 133 -9.83 -1.68 15.88
C PRO A 133 -10.81 -1.84 14.70
N ILE A 134 -10.42 -1.33 13.54
CA ILE A 134 -11.13 -1.59 12.29
C ILE A 134 -11.05 -3.08 11.97
N SER A 135 -12.15 -3.67 11.52
CA SER A 135 -12.18 -5.06 11.10
C SER A 135 -11.80 -5.23 9.64
N ALA A 136 -10.87 -6.15 9.37
CA ALA A 136 -10.51 -6.57 8.01
C ALA A 136 -11.68 -7.18 7.22
N PHE A 137 -12.71 -7.68 7.90
CA PHE A 137 -13.84 -8.37 7.29
C PHE A 137 -14.98 -7.42 6.89
N THR A 138 -15.00 -6.20 7.41
CA THR A 138 -16.09 -5.25 7.17
C THR A 138 -15.64 -3.94 6.54
N VAL A 139 -14.35 -3.61 6.64
CA VAL A 139 -13.80 -2.33 6.15
C VAL A 139 -12.71 -2.57 5.12
N PRO A 140 -12.81 -1.97 3.92
CA PRO A 140 -11.69 -1.95 3.00
C PRO A 140 -10.58 -1.03 3.52
N TYR A 141 -9.42 -1.60 3.85
CA TYR A 141 -8.25 -0.84 4.25
C TYR A 141 -6.98 -1.37 3.59
N ILE A 142 -5.96 -0.52 3.54
CA ILE A 142 -4.61 -0.86 3.12
C ILE A 142 -3.67 -0.85 4.31
N VAL A 143 -2.58 -1.63 4.19
CA VAL A 143 -1.45 -1.65 5.11
C VAL A 143 -0.25 -1.01 4.43
N LEU A 144 0.47 -0.18 5.16
CA LEU A 144 1.71 0.42 4.68
C LEU A 144 2.89 0.02 5.56
N PRO A 145 4.09 -0.13 4.98
CA PRO A 145 5.29 -0.49 5.74
C PRO A 145 5.67 0.61 6.73
N GLY A 146 6.28 0.24 7.85
CA GLY A 146 6.80 1.25 8.77
C GLY A 146 6.76 0.93 10.25
N VAL A 147 6.64 -0.34 10.65
CA VAL A 147 6.68 -0.74 12.08
C VAL A 147 7.95 -0.23 12.77
N HIS A 148 9.11 -0.30 12.10
CA HIS A 148 10.38 0.19 12.64
C HIS A 148 10.88 1.45 11.92
N SER A 149 10.74 1.50 10.58
CA SER A 149 11.26 2.60 9.76
C SER A 149 10.40 3.85 9.77
N SER A 150 9.11 3.74 10.12
CA SER A 150 8.12 4.82 9.96
C SER A 150 8.07 5.37 8.52
N TRP A 151 8.31 4.52 7.52
CA TRP A 151 8.38 4.89 6.12
C TRP A 151 7.19 5.76 5.67
N TYR A 152 5.97 5.36 6.01
CA TYR A 152 4.77 6.13 5.64
C TYR A 152 4.80 7.58 6.16
N ARG A 153 5.33 7.82 7.37
CA ARG A 153 5.46 9.18 7.95
C ARG A 153 6.46 10.03 7.18
N GLN A 154 7.56 9.43 6.71
CA GLN A 154 8.54 10.11 5.87
C GLN A 154 7.94 10.55 4.54
N GLN A 155 6.89 9.85 4.05
CA GLN A 155 6.15 10.24 2.86
C GLN A 155 5.06 11.29 3.14
N GLY A 156 4.85 11.67 4.39
CA GLY A 156 3.82 12.62 4.83
C GLY A 156 2.45 12.00 5.03
N LEU A 157 2.38 10.67 5.07
CA LEU A 157 1.15 9.91 5.29
C LEU A 157 0.86 9.74 6.78
N LYS A 158 -0.42 9.57 7.11
CA LYS A 158 -0.91 9.30 8.46
C LYS A 158 -1.91 8.16 8.42
N ILE A 159 -1.93 7.36 9.47
CA ILE A 159 -3.00 6.39 9.71
C ILE A 159 -4.34 7.12 9.68
N GLY A 160 -5.30 6.57 8.95
CA GLY A 160 -6.58 7.19 8.67
C GLY A 160 -6.66 7.96 7.34
N ASP A 161 -5.54 8.17 6.63
CA ASP A 161 -5.57 8.76 5.29
C ASP A 161 -6.29 7.81 4.32
N GLY A 162 -6.98 8.39 3.34
CA GLY A 162 -7.70 7.63 2.33
C GLY A 162 -6.78 7.18 1.20
N ALA A 163 -7.16 6.09 0.58
CA ALA A 163 -6.48 5.51 -0.57
C ALA A 163 -7.49 5.10 -1.65
N VAL A 164 -6.99 4.98 -2.86
CA VAL A 164 -7.68 4.32 -3.98
C VAL A 164 -6.85 3.13 -4.40
N VAL A 165 -7.47 1.95 -4.44
CA VAL A 165 -6.88 0.72 -4.96
C VAL A 165 -7.53 0.42 -6.30
N ILE A 166 -6.74 0.10 -7.32
CA ILE A 166 -7.18 -0.10 -8.70
C ILE A 166 -6.67 -1.45 -9.20
N LYS A 167 -7.57 -2.21 -9.84
CA LYS A 167 -7.26 -3.40 -10.61
C LYS A 167 -8.02 -3.37 -11.94
N GLY A 168 -7.31 -3.28 -13.05
CA GLY A 168 -7.94 -3.07 -14.34
C GLY A 168 -8.83 -1.82 -14.34
N ASN A 169 -10.11 -1.98 -14.61
CA ASN A 169 -11.11 -0.89 -14.62
C ASN A 169 -11.87 -0.74 -13.31
N GLN A 170 -11.62 -1.58 -12.32
CA GLN A 170 -12.24 -1.49 -11.00
C GLN A 170 -11.43 -0.57 -10.08
N ARG A 171 -12.14 0.17 -9.25
CA ARG A 171 -11.60 1.10 -8.28
C ARG A 171 -12.33 0.96 -6.95
N ILE A 172 -11.57 0.88 -5.86
CA ILE A 172 -12.07 0.81 -4.49
C ILE A 172 -11.45 1.93 -3.69
N VAL A 173 -12.26 2.65 -2.91
CA VAL A 173 -11.77 3.55 -1.87
C VAL A 173 -11.51 2.74 -0.60
N ALA A 174 -10.38 2.99 0.04
CA ALA A 174 -9.94 2.31 1.24
C ALA A 174 -9.35 3.30 2.24
N VAL A 175 -9.22 2.89 3.50
CA VAL A 175 -8.51 3.65 4.53
C VAL A 175 -7.11 3.06 4.75
N PHE A 176 -6.11 3.89 4.99
CA PHE A 176 -4.83 3.43 5.54
C PHE A 176 -5.02 3.15 7.03
N ALA A 177 -5.22 1.89 7.40
CA ALA A 177 -5.59 1.53 8.76
C ALA A 177 -4.54 0.75 9.52
N ASP A 178 -3.56 0.16 8.86
CA ASP A 178 -2.56 -0.64 9.56
C ASP A 178 -1.13 -0.42 9.06
N VAL A 179 -0.18 -0.76 9.93
CA VAL A 179 1.25 -0.58 9.69
C VAL A 179 1.93 -1.95 9.75
N GLY A 180 2.33 -2.42 8.59
CA GLY A 180 2.96 -3.71 8.42
C GLY A 180 4.49 -3.69 8.54
N PRO A 181 5.11 -4.86 8.37
CA PRO A 181 6.56 -5.02 8.36
C PRO A 181 7.25 -4.11 7.35
N ASP A 182 8.46 -3.66 7.67
CA ASP A 182 9.21 -2.73 6.82
C ASP A 182 9.63 -3.33 5.47
N ALA A 183 9.68 -4.66 5.37
CA ALA A 183 10.04 -5.37 4.15
C ALA A 183 8.88 -5.61 3.17
N ASN A 184 7.64 -5.27 3.56
CA ASN A 184 6.44 -5.56 2.79
C ASN A 184 5.72 -4.30 2.35
N ILE A 185 5.19 -4.32 1.12
CA ILE A 185 4.24 -3.33 0.62
C ILE A 185 3.19 -4.04 -0.25
N GLY A 186 1.94 -3.61 -0.19
CA GLY A 186 0.87 -4.25 -0.98
C GLY A 186 0.08 -5.28 -0.19
N GLU A 187 -0.50 -4.80 0.92
CA GLU A 187 -1.46 -5.54 1.71
C GLU A 187 -2.78 -4.77 1.79
N MET A 188 -3.88 -5.52 1.78
CA MET A 188 -5.23 -4.98 1.85
C MET A 188 -6.13 -5.91 2.66
N SER A 189 -7.09 -5.36 3.36
CA SER A 189 -8.05 -6.13 4.15
C SER A 189 -8.81 -7.17 3.31
N ALA A 190 -9.30 -8.23 3.95
CA ALA A 190 -10.17 -9.23 3.32
C ALA A 190 -11.37 -8.58 2.64
N LYS A 191 -12.00 -7.56 3.27
CA LYS A 191 -13.11 -6.81 2.68
C LYS A 191 -12.73 -6.11 1.38
N GLY A 192 -11.54 -5.54 1.31
CA GLY A 192 -11.05 -4.91 0.08
C GLY A 192 -10.89 -5.91 -1.07
N HIS A 193 -10.43 -7.12 -0.77
CA HIS A 193 -10.33 -8.18 -1.76
C HIS A 193 -11.70 -8.67 -2.25
N GLU A 194 -12.66 -8.83 -1.34
CA GLU A 194 -14.05 -9.19 -1.71
C GLU A 194 -14.68 -8.17 -2.65
N LEU A 195 -14.43 -6.88 -2.45
CA LEU A 195 -14.94 -5.83 -3.32
C LEU A 195 -14.37 -5.90 -4.74
N PHE A 196 -13.21 -6.53 -4.94
CA PHE A 196 -12.68 -6.87 -6.26
C PHE A 196 -13.24 -8.20 -6.82
N GLY A 197 -14.10 -8.88 -6.08
CA GLY A 197 -14.68 -10.16 -6.46
C GLY A 197 -13.77 -11.36 -6.21
N PHE A 198 -12.78 -11.22 -5.34
CA PHE A 198 -11.94 -12.35 -4.97
C PHE A 198 -12.58 -13.19 -3.87
N GLU A 199 -12.41 -14.49 -3.96
CA GLU A 199 -12.73 -15.41 -2.89
C GLU A 199 -11.60 -15.33 -1.86
N THR A 200 -11.90 -14.73 -0.71
CA THR A 200 -10.91 -14.47 0.36
C THR A 200 -10.79 -15.62 1.34
N PHE A 201 -11.82 -16.46 1.43
CA PHE A 201 -11.88 -17.60 2.33
C PHE A 201 -12.31 -18.86 1.62
N GLY A 202 -11.76 -19.98 2.03
CA GLY A 202 -12.12 -21.28 1.49
C GLY A 202 -11.42 -22.44 2.22
N PRO A 203 -11.74 -23.69 1.87
CA PRO A 203 -11.01 -24.84 2.42
C PRO A 203 -9.54 -24.81 1.97
N GLY A 204 -8.65 -25.20 2.85
CA GLY A 204 -7.22 -25.19 2.53
C GLY A 204 -6.35 -25.81 3.63
N LEU A 205 -5.11 -25.40 3.67
CA LEU A 205 -4.15 -25.81 4.71
C LEU A 205 -3.84 -24.61 5.59
N ARG A 206 -3.93 -24.80 6.90
CA ARG A 206 -3.47 -23.83 7.88
C ARG A 206 -2.15 -24.28 8.53
N ALA A 207 -1.40 -23.34 9.09
CA ALA A 207 -0.24 -23.67 9.88
C ALA A 207 -0.65 -24.49 11.13
N ARG A 208 -0.04 -25.67 11.31
CA ARG A 208 -0.16 -26.40 12.56
C ARG A 208 0.55 -25.63 13.66
N ARG A 209 -0.09 -25.51 14.83
CA ARG A 209 0.42 -24.72 15.95
C ARG A 209 0.67 -25.60 17.17
N ASP A 210 1.64 -25.22 18.00
CA ASP A 210 1.91 -25.83 19.30
C ASP A 210 0.91 -25.32 20.36
N ALA A 211 1.09 -25.81 21.60
CA ALA A 211 0.24 -25.42 22.74
C ALA A 211 0.30 -23.94 23.08
N ASP A 212 1.34 -23.24 22.65
CA ASP A 212 1.53 -21.80 22.84
C ASP A 212 1.04 -20.99 21.64
N GLY A 213 0.46 -21.64 20.62
CA GLY A 213 -0.03 -21.01 19.40
C GLY A 213 1.06 -20.66 18.39
N LYS A 214 2.32 -21.09 18.58
CA LYS A 214 3.40 -20.83 17.63
C LYS A 214 3.32 -21.77 16.44
N PRO A 215 3.57 -21.28 15.20
CA PRO A 215 3.65 -22.13 14.03
C PRO A 215 4.73 -23.21 14.20
N MET A 216 4.34 -24.46 14.04
CA MET A 216 5.25 -25.60 14.11
C MET A 216 6.01 -25.74 12.78
N ARG A 217 7.29 -26.09 12.89
CA ARG A 217 8.13 -26.36 11.73
C ARG A 217 8.71 -27.77 11.86
N ASP A 218 8.89 -28.41 10.72
CA ASP A 218 9.61 -29.67 10.62
C ASP A 218 11.06 -29.47 11.09
N PRO A 219 11.54 -30.19 12.08
CA PRO A 219 12.88 -29.96 12.65
C PRO A 219 14.02 -30.30 11.69
N ALA A 220 13.79 -31.15 10.70
CA ALA A 220 14.82 -31.53 9.74
C ALA A 220 14.91 -30.59 8.55
N THR A 221 13.78 -30.02 8.11
CA THR A 221 13.70 -29.21 6.88
C THR A 221 13.44 -27.74 7.13
N GLY A 222 13.02 -27.36 8.36
CA GLY A 222 12.58 -26.00 8.70
C GLY A 222 11.25 -25.58 8.05
N LYS A 223 10.63 -26.47 7.24
CA LYS A 223 9.37 -26.15 6.57
C LYS A 223 8.21 -26.08 7.55
N LEU A 224 7.27 -25.18 7.27
CA LEU A 224 6.05 -25.04 8.05
C LEU A 224 5.24 -26.34 7.98
N LEU A 225 4.85 -26.88 9.14
CA LEU A 225 3.90 -27.98 9.23
C LEU A 225 2.48 -27.44 9.04
N THR A 226 1.68 -28.12 8.23
CA THR A 226 0.32 -27.72 7.94
C THR A 226 -0.68 -28.82 8.27
N GLU A 227 -1.94 -28.43 8.45
CA GLU A 227 -3.08 -29.32 8.64
C GLU A 227 -4.29 -28.83 7.83
N PRO A 228 -5.22 -29.72 7.43
CA PRO A 228 -6.44 -29.31 6.75
C PRO A 228 -7.29 -28.38 7.62
N ALA A 229 -7.87 -27.35 7.01
CA ALA A 229 -8.85 -26.46 7.62
C ALA A 229 -10.05 -26.29 6.70
N THR A 230 -11.23 -26.14 7.26
CA THR A 230 -12.48 -25.90 6.53
C THR A 230 -12.54 -24.47 5.98
N VAL A 231 -11.91 -23.54 6.68
CA VAL A 231 -11.81 -22.14 6.26
C VAL A 231 -10.37 -21.66 6.46
N THR A 232 -9.78 -21.12 5.41
CA THR A 232 -8.47 -20.47 5.42
C THR A 232 -8.54 -19.18 4.61
N VAL A 233 -7.59 -18.28 4.80
CA VAL A 233 -7.41 -17.09 3.97
C VAL A 233 -6.63 -17.44 2.71
N ASN A 234 -7.08 -16.94 1.58
CA ASN A 234 -6.31 -16.93 0.34
C ASN A 234 -5.30 -15.78 0.39
N HIS A 235 -4.12 -16.02 0.91
CA HIS A 235 -3.15 -15.01 1.35
C HIS A 235 -2.67 -14.01 0.31
N ALA A 236 -2.82 -14.27 -0.99
CA ALA A 236 -2.34 -13.34 -1.99
C ALA A 236 -3.15 -13.42 -3.29
N GLN A 237 -3.45 -12.27 -3.85
CA GLN A 237 -4.10 -12.15 -5.13
C GLN A 237 -3.14 -11.55 -6.16
N THR A 238 -3.13 -12.15 -7.36
CA THR A 238 -2.23 -11.70 -8.45
C THR A 238 -2.82 -10.48 -9.16
N GLY A 239 -1.96 -9.45 -9.34
CA GLY A 239 -2.28 -8.18 -10.00
C GLY A 239 -1.84 -8.11 -11.44
N PRO A 240 -1.59 -6.91 -11.97
CA PRO A 240 -1.10 -5.74 -11.23
C PRO A 240 -2.19 -4.97 -10.46
N PHE A 241 -1.82 -4.49 -9.29
CA PHE A 241 -2.61 -3.55 -8.52
C PHE A 241 -1.89 -2.21 -8.44
N ILE A 242 -2.67 -1.13 -8.42
CA ILE A 242 -2.20 0.23 -8.21
C ILE A 242 -2.83 0.75 -6.94
N VAL A 243 -2.04 1.38 -6.11
CA VAL A 243 -2.51 2.07 -4.91
C VAL A 243 -2.09 3.53 -5.00
N ILE A 244 -3.04 4.43 -4.74
CA ILE A 244 -2.79 5.87 -4.63
C ILE A 244 -3.27 6.30 -3.25
N VAL A 245 -2.36 6.76 -2.40
CA VAL A 245 -2.68 7.25 -1.05
C VAL A 245 -2.68 8.76 -1.05
N PHE A 246 -3.71 9.35 -0.45
CA PHE A 246 -3.94 10.79 -0.44
C PHE A 246 -3.54 11.36 0.93
N PRO A 247 -2.41 12.06 1.05
CA PRO A 247 -2.01 12.70 2.30
C PRO A 247 -3.06 13.70 2.77
N GLN A 248 -3.21 13.83 4.09
CA GLN A 248 -4.11 14.79 4.73
C GLN A 248 -5.61 14.58 4.44
N SER A 249 -5.97 13.44 3.89
CA SER A 249 -7.37 13.06 3.63
C SER A 249 -8.04 12.35 4.80
N SER A 250 -7.36 12.25 5.93
CA SER A 250 -7.75 11.42 7.08
C SER A 250 -9.23 11.55 7.45
N ALA A 251 -9.83 10.41 7.72
CA ALA A 251 -11.18 10.31 8.27
C ALA A 251 -11.32 10.95 9.67
N GLY A 252 -10.19 11.23 10.34
CA GLY A 252 -10.17 11.77 11.70
C GLY A 252 -10.46 10.69 12.76
N LYS A 253 -10.76 11.14 13.99
CA LYS A 253 -10.98 10.23 15.13
C LYS A 253 -12.34 9.53 15.15
N LYS A 254 -13.28 9.95 14.29
CA LYS A 254 -14.63 9.40 14.20
C LYS A 254 -14.83 8.78 12.83
N PHE A 255 -14.14 7.69 12.58
CA PHE A 255 -14.39 6.90 11.38
C PHE A 255 -15.72 6.16 11.55
N VAL A 256 -16.62 6.33 10.60
CA VAL A 256 -17.92 5.64 10.55
C VAL A 256 -17.85 4.49 9.56
N SER A 257 -17.61 4.84 8.31
CA SER A 257 -17.36 3.91 7.21
C SER A 257 -16.48 4.61 6.16
N VAL A 258 -16.01 3.88 5.17
CA VAL A 258 -15.28 4.47 4.03
C VAL A 258 -16.18 5.41 3.25
N GLU A 259 -17.44 5.02 3.04
CA GLU A 259 -18.43 5.78 2.27
C GLU A 259 -18.74 7.14 2.91
N GLU A 260 -18.88 7.18 4.24
CA GLU A 260 -19.22 8.42 4.94
C GLU A 260 -17.99 9.28 5.27
N SER A 261 -16.90 8.65 5.65
CA SER A 261 -15.74 9.35 6.22
C SER A 261 -14.69 9.74 5.19
N LEU A 262 -14.53 8.96 4.13
CA LEU A 262 -13.43 9.11 3.16
C LEU A 262 -13.92 9.38 1.74
N GLN A 263 -14.89 8.64 1.25
CA GLN A 263 -15.31 8.72 -0.14
C GLN A 263 -15.67 10.13 -0.59
N PRO A 264 -16.35 10.98 0.21
CA PRO A 264 -16.64 12.37 -0.14
C PRO A 264 -15.40 13.25 -0.34
N LYS A 265 -14.26 12.85 0.24
CA LYS A 265 -12.98 13.55 0.08
C LYS A 265 -12.15 12.96 -1.06
N ILE A 266 -12.14 11.63 -1.15
CA ILE A 266 -11.27 10.88 -2.07
C ILE A 266 -11.80 10.91 -3.49
N ASP A 267 -13.12 10.74 -3.72
CA ASP A 267 -13.68 10.75 -5.07
C ASP A 267 -13.41 12.05 -5.81
N PRO A 268 -13.65 13.25 -5.25
CA PRO A 268 -13.28 14.49 -5.90
C PRO A 268 -11.77 14.68 -6.09
N ALA A 269 -10.96 14.25 -5.12
CA ALA A 269 -9.51 14.32 -5.21
C ALA A 269 -8.98 13.42 -6.32
N PHE A 270 -9.46 12.19 -6.40
CA PHE A 270 -9.12 11.26 -7.46
C PHE A 270 -9.61 11.75 -8.83
N ALA A 271 -10.83 12.27 -8.94
CA ALA A 271 -11.36 12.81 -10.18
C ALA A 271 -10.51 13.98 -10.72
N ARG A 272 -10.06 14.89 -9.87
CA ARG A 272 -9.11 15.95 -10.26
C ARG A 272 -7.77 15.37 -10.72
N LEU A 273 -7.23 14.40 -9.98
CA LEU A 273 -5.96 13.74 -10.32
C LEU A 273 -6.05 13.02 -11.68
N ALA A 274 -7.14 12.31 -11.92
CA ALA A 274 -7.40 11.59 -13.17
C ALA A 274 -7.84 12.52 -14.34
N GLY A 275 -8.16 13.79 -14.06
CA GLY A 275 -8.65 14.73 -15.07
C GLY A 275 -10.08 14.47 -15.55
N THR A 276 -10.86 13.77 -14.75
CA THR A 276 -12.28 13.44 -15.03
C THR A 276 -13.26 14.33 -14.25
N GLY A 277 -12.74 15.16 -13.35
CA GLY A 277 -13.53 16.15 -12.62
C GLY A 277 -13.89 17.34 -13.52
N SER A 278 -15.15 17.77 -13.50
CA SER A 278 -15.54 19.07 -14.06
C SER A 278 -14.79 20.18 -13.32
N GLN A 279 -14.13 21.07 -14.07
CA GLN A 279 -13.55 22.32 -13.56
C GLN A 279 -14.62 23.23 -13.00
#